data_8f9c16f3fb07459da70a645c5246e31f
#
_entry.id   8f9c16f3fb07459da70a645c5246e31f
#
_cell.length_a   1.000
_cell.length_b   1.000
_cell.length_c   1.000
_cell.angle_alpha   90.00
_cell.angle_beta   90.00
_cell.angle_gamma   90.00
#
_symmetry.space_group_name_H-M   'P 1'
#
loop_
_entity.id
_entity.type
_entity.pdbx_description
1 polymer ?
#
loop_
_entity_poly.entity_id
_entity_poly.type
_entity_poly.pdbx_seq_one_letter_code
_entity_poly.pdbx_strand_id
1 'polypeptide(L)'
;MTSIHAAKAFLPDGWHDDVRLTLENGRIDKVETGVAADQIDQQLAFVIPGLSNAHSHAFQRALAGHTEQRSPANRDSFWTWREQMYELAGAVDAAALTAIARQAYCEMLTSGYTSVAEFHYLHRDPLQPDVEDAMLQALLDAANDSGIRLTYVPVLYERAGFDDPHPADHQRNFAMKADEFLALHARAVQTLDGSGSVGIGAHSLRAVS
;
A
#
# COMPACT_ATOMS: atom_id res chain seq x y z
N MET A 1 5.02 18.08 -21.39
CA MET A 1 3.56 18.26 -21.52
C MET A 1 3.02 17.15 -22.39
N THR A 2 2.04 16.40 -21.93
CA THR A 2 1.38 15.30 -22.66
C THR A 2 -0.10 15.62 -22.76
N SER A 3 -0.73 15.34 -23.91
CA SER A 3 -2.15 15.59 -24.12
C SER A 3 -2.87 14.28 -24.45
N ILE A 4 -3.99 14.06 -23.79
CA ILE A 4 -4.89 12.91 -23.99
C ILE A 4 -6.23 13.46 -24.43
N HIS A 5 -6.79 12.92 -25.54
CA HIS A 5 -8.16 13.18 -25.93
C HIS A 5 -8.97 11.88 -25.76
N ALA A 6 -10.03 11.95 -24.98
CA ALA A 6 -10.97 10.86 -24.75
C ALA A 6 -12.31 11.16 -25.46
N ALA A 7 -12.82 10.21 -26.25
CA ALA A 7 -14.17 10.35 -26.81
C ALA A 7 -15.22 10.46 -25.67
N LYS A 8 -14.98 9.75 -24.54
CA LYS A 8 -15.74 9.91 -23.30
C LYS A 8 -14.83 9.88 -22.09
N ALA A 9 -15.03 10.78 -21.14
CA ALA A 9 -14.34 10.76 -19.87
C ALA A 9 -15.34 10.90 -18.70
N PHE A 10 -15.05 10.17 -17.62
CA PHE A 10 -15.78 10.31 -16.36
C PHE A 10 -15.09 11.34 -15.48
N LEU A 11 -15.69 12.50 -15.32
CA LEU A 11 -15.24 13.62 -14.51
C LEU A 11 -16.02 13.67 -13.17
N PRO A 12 -15.66 14.54 -12.21
CA PRO A 12 -16.34 14.62 -10.92
C PRO A 12 -17.85 14.87 -10.99
N ASP A 13 -18.32 15.52 -12.05
CA ASP A 13 -19.72 15.84 -12.31
C ASP A 13 -20.43 14.86 -13.26
N GLY A 14 -19.73 13.82 -13.71
CA GLY A 14 -20.30 12.75 -14.53
C GLY A 14 -19.57 12.52 -15.86
N TRP A 15 -20.26 11.89 -16.80
CA TRP A 15 -19.72 11.58 -18.13
C TRP A 15 -19.77 12.80 -19.06
N HIS A 16 -18.64 13.07 -19.72
CA HIS A 16 -18.50 14.09 -20.74
C HIS A 16 -17.98 13.50 -22.04
N ASP A 17 -18.42 14.06 -23.16
CA ASP A 17 -17.94 13.74 -24.51
C ASP A 17 -16.80 14.66 -24.92
N ASP A 18 -15.90 14.15 -25.78
CA ASP A 18 -14.82 14.91 -26.40
C ASP A 18 -13.98 15.70 -25.38
N VAL A 19 -13.34 14.97 -24.47
CA VAL A 19 -12.56 15.56 -23.36
C VAL A 19 -11.07 15.53 -23.65
N ARG A 20 -10.41 16.69 -23.57
CA ARG A 20 -8.96 16.79 -23.56
C ARG A 20 -8.44 16.98 -22.15
N LEU A 21 -7.46 16.14 -21.77
CA LEU A 21 -6.70 16.23 -20.53
C LEU A 21 -5.26 16.63 -20.88
N THR A 22 -4.81 17.77 -20.40
CA THR A 22 -3.41 18.18 -20.50
C THR A 22 -2.68 17.78 -19.22
N LEU A 23 -1.54 17.08 -19.37
CA LEU A 23 -0.74 16.59 -18.28
C LEU A 23 0.59 17.33 -18.22
N GLU A 24 0.92 17.84 -17.05
CA GLU A 24 2.20 18.47 -16.77
C GLU A 24 2.77 17.96 -15.44
N ASN A 25 4.03 17.54 -15.44
CA ASN A 25 4.73 17.01 -14.26
C ASN A 25 3.93 15.91 -13.51
N GLY A 26 3.30 14.99 -14.27
CA GLY A 26 2.54 13.88 -13.71
C GLY A 26 1.16 14.25 -13.10
N ARG A 27 0.70 15.49 -13.35
CA ARG A 27 -0.61 15.98 -12.88
C ARG A 27 -1.48 16.42 -14.04
N ILE A 28 -2.79 16.35 -13.87
CA ILE A 28 -3.75 16.96 -14.79
C ILE A 28 -3.71 18.46 -14.54
N ASP A 29 -3.20 19.20 -15.52
CA ASP A 29 -3.11 20.67 -15.48
C ASP A 29 -4.40 21.33 -15.99
N LYS A 30 -4.95 20.78 -17.08
CA LYS A 30 -6.14 21.34 -17.73
C LYS A 30 -7.09 20.23 -18.17
N VAL A 31 -8.39 20.51 -18.04
CA VAL A 31 -9.50 19.67 -18.54
C VAL A 31 -10.38 20.55 -19.44
N GLU A 32 -10.60 20.10 -20.68
CA GLU A 32 -11.46 20.77 -21.66
C GLU A 32 -12.50 19.76 -22.17
N THR A 33 -13.76 20.14 -22.22
CA THR A 33 -14.86 19.31 -22.70
C THR A 33 -15.43 19.84 -24.00
N GLY A 34 -15.95 18.95 -24.87
CA GLY A 34 -16.54 19.31 -26.14
C GLY A 34 -15.51 19.85 -27.16
N VAL A 35 -14.26 19.41 -27.06
CA VAL A 35 -13.17 19.85 -27.97
C VAL A 35 -12.77 18.72 -28.91
N ALA A 36 -12.55 19.03 -30.17
CA ALA A 36 -12.07 18.04 -31.14
C ALA A 36 -10.66 17.55 -30.80
N ALA A 37 -10.35 16.28 -31.15
CA ALA A 37 -9.01 15.74 -31.04
C ALA A 37 -8.01 16.50 -31.92
N ASP A 38 -6.80 16.74 -31.41
CA ASP A 38 -5.68 17.27 -32.14
C ASP A 38 -4.71 16.13 -32.56
N GLN A 39 -3.84 16.40 -33.52
CA GLN A 39 -2.85 15.43 -34.00
C GLN A 39 -1.81 15.06 -32.92
N ILE A 40 -1.60 15.94 -31.94
CA ILE A 40 -0.67 15.71 -30.83
C ILE A 40 -1.29 14.92 -29.68
N ASP A 41 -2.62 14.72 -29.70
CA ASP A 41 -3.32 14.03 -28.61
C ASP A 41 -3.13 12.52 -28.71
N GLN A 42 -2.88 11.87 -27.57
CA GLN A 42 -3.11 10.43 -27.43
C GLN A 42 -4.61 10.19 -27.39
N GLN A 43 -5.16 9.59 -28.43
CA GLN A 43 -6.61 9.39 -28.55
C GLN A 43 -7.02 8.10 -27.87
N LEU A 44 -8.02 8.18 -26.98
CA LEU A 44 -8.60 7.08 -26.22
C LEU A 44 -10.13 7.09 -26.38
N ALA A 45 -10.73 5.90 -26.38
CA ALA A 45 -12.20 5.80 -26.44
C ALA A 45 -12.83 6.23 -25.12
N PHE A 46 -12.26 5.77 -23.99
CA PHE A 46 -12.79 6.04 -22.66
C PHE A 46 -11.65 6.36 -21.69
N VAL A 47 -11.89 7.33 -20.81
CA VAL A 47 -11.01 7.63 -19.67
C VAL A 47 -11.86 7.70 -18.40
N ILE A 48 -11.39 7.03 -17.37
CA ILE A 48 -11.95 7.09 -16.01
C ILE A 48 -10.82 7.35 -15.02
N PRO A 49 -11.10 7.91 -13.84
CA PRO A 49 -10.12 7.95 -12.75
C PRO A 49 -9.64 6.54 -12.39
N GLY A 50 -8.36 6.40 -12.09
CA GLY A 50 -7.82 5.14 -11.58
C GLY A 50 -8.47 4.78 -10.24
N LEU A 51 -8.61 3.48 -9.99
CA LEU A 51 -9.17 2.98 -8.74
C LEU A 51 -8.19 3.23 -7.59
N SER A 52 -8.74 3.46 -6.40
CA SER A 52 -7.98 3.55 -5.15
C SER A 52 -8.20 2.31 -4.32
N ASN A 53 -7.12 1.61 -3.94
CA ASN A 53 -7.18 0.55 -2.95
C ASN A 53 -7.06 1.18 -1.55
N ALA A 54 -8.15 1.15 -0.78
CA ALA A 54 -8.22 1.81 0.51
C ALA A 54 -7.62 1.00 1.68
N HIS A 55 -7.19 -0.25 1.45
CA HIS A 55 -6.63 -1.11 2.49
C HIS A 55 -5.80 -2.23 1.88
N SER A 56 -4.52 -2.28 2.24
CA SER A 56 -3.57 -3.29 1.78
C SER A 56 -2.63 -3.71 2.90
N HIS A 57 -2.18 -4.95 2.83
CA HIS A 57 -1.09 -5.53 3.63
C HIS A 57 -0.14 -6.22 2.65
N ALA A 58 0.70 -5.45 1.96
CA ALA A 58 1.50 -5.93 0.83
C ALA A 58 2.31 -7.19 1.16
N PHE A 59 2.92 -7.29 2.36
CA PHE A 59 3.70 -8.46 2.76
C PHE A 59 2.89 -9.77 2.74
N GLN A 60 1.57 -9.70 3.00
CA GLN A 60 0.69 -10.87 2.99
C GLN A 60 0.47 -11.44 1.58
N ARG A 61 0.85 -10.69 0.51
CA ARG A 61 0.81 -11.23 -0.86
C ARG A 61 1.65 -12.51 -0.99
N ALA A 62 2.71 -12.65 -0.21
CA ALA A 62 3.54 -13.85 -0.19
C ALA A 62 2.84 -15.09 0.41
N LEU A 63 1.69 -14.94 1.07
CA LEU A 63 0.87 -16.06 1.55
C LEU A 63 0.09 -16.75 0.42
N ALA A 64 -0.06 -16.10 -0.74
CA ALA A 64 -0.81 -16.66 -1.85
C ALA A 64 -0.21 -18.01 -2.31
N GLY A 65 -1.06 -19.02 -2.41
CA GLY A 65 -0.66 -20.40 -2.72
C GLY A 65 -0.18 -21.22 -1.51
N HIS A 66 0.07 -20.59 -0.36
CA HIS A 66 0.48 -21.27 0.87
C HIS A 66 -0.69 -21.50 1.85
N THR A 67 -1.61 -20.55 1.91
CA THR A 67 -2.73 -20.56 2.86
C THR A 67 -4.04 -21.08 2.26
N GLU A 68 -4.12 -21.27 0.96
CA GLU A 68 -5.29 -21.83 0.27
C GLU A 68 -5.28 -23.36 0.21
N GLN A 69 -4.25 -23.99 0.78
CA GLN A 69 -4.14 -25.45 0.84
C GLN A 69 -4.83 -25.97 2.10
N ARG A 70 -5.63 -27.02 1.94
CA ARG A 70 -6.29 -27.68 3.05
C ARG A 70 -5.24 -28.41 3.91
N SER A 71 -5.24 -28.13 5.23
CA SER A 71 -4.32 -28.84 6.11
C SER A 71 -4.68 -30.33 6.23
N PRO A 72 -3.70 -31.22 6.46
CA PRO A 72 -3.98 -32.64 6.71
C PRO A 72 -4.93 -32.89 7.87
N ALA A 73 -4.97 -31.98 8.85
CA ALA A 73 -5.83 -32.06 10.02
C ALA A 73 -7.30 -31.70 9.74
N ASN A 74 -7.63 -31.25 8.52
CA ASN A 74 -8.97 -30.88 8.08
C ASN A 74 -9.71 -29.87 9.00
N ARG A 75 -8.95 -29.00 9.67
CA ARG A 75 -9.43 -28.00 10.64
C ARG A 75 -8.83 -26.63 10.38
N ASP A 76 -8.91 -26.19 9.11
CA ASP A 76 -8.44 -24.86 8.77
C ASP A 76 -9.37 -23.80 9.35
N SER A 77 -8.77 -22.80 9.96
CA SER A 77 -9.45 -21.72 10.65
C SER A 77 -8.64 -20.44 10.52
N PHE A 78 -9.22 -19.32 10.96
CA PHE A 78 -8.47 -18.07 11.09
C PHE A 78 -7.18 -18.24 11.91
N TRP A 79 -7.17 -19.13 12.91
CA TRP A 79 -6.02 -19.35 13.78
C TRP A 79 -4.87 -20.05 13.07
N THR A 80 -5.14 -21.05 12.23
CA THR A 80 -4.12 -21.72 11.42
C THR A 80 -3.53 -20.81 10.37
N TRP A 81 -4.37 -19.98 9.72
CA TRP A 81 -3.91 -18.93 8.81
C TRP A 81 -3.01 -17.91 9.53
N ARG A 82 -3.39 -17.50 10.74
CA ARG A 82 -2.65 -16.53 11.53
C ARG A 82 -1.26 -17.04 11.92
N GLU A 83 -1.13 -18.32 12.25
CA GLU A 83 0.18 -18.93 12.53
C GLU A 83 1.10 -18.84 11.32
N GLN A 84 0.65 -19.21 10.13
CA GLN A 84 1.41 -19.09 8.88
C GLN A 84 1.78 -17.63 8.57
N MET A 85 0.89 -16.69 8.83
CA MET A 85 1.15 -15.27 8.67
C MET A 85 2.27 -14.79 9.61
N TYR A 86 2.32 -15.27 10.86
CA TYR A 86 3.41 -14.94 11.79
C TYR A 86 4.74 -15.57 11.39
N GLU A 87 4.73 -16.80 10.88
CA GLU A 87 5.94 -17.45 10.35
C GLU A 87 6.51 -16.64 9.18
N LEU A 88 5.66 -16.25 8.24
CA LEU A 88 6.04 -15.38 7.13
C LEU A 88 6.62 -14.06 7.63
N ALA A 89 5.91 -13.37 8.53
CA ALA A 89 6.34 -12.08 9.07
C ALA A 89 7.68 -12.15 9.82
N GLY A 90 7.99 -13.33 10.40
CA GLY A 90 9.29 -13.59 11.03
C GLY A 90 10.44 -13.79 10.04
N ALA A 91 10.14 -14.07 8.78
CA ALA A 91 11.11 -14.38 7.72
C ALA A 91 11.29 -13.27 6.68
N VAL A 92 10.35 -12.32 6.59
CA VAL A 92 10.38 -11.24 5.60
C VAL A 92 11.32 -10.13 6.08
N ASP A 93 12.46 -10.00 5.43
CA ASP A 93 13.38 -8.85 5.56
C ASP A 93 12.99 -7.69 4.62
N ALA A 94 13.70 -6.59 4.68
CA ALA A 94 13.43 -5.41 3.86
C ALA A 94 13.54 -5.71 2.36
N ALA A 95 14.52 -6.52 1.94
CA ALA A 95 14.69 -6.88 0.53
C ALA A 95 13.55 -7.75 0.02
N ALA A 96 13.12 -8.73 0.80
CA ALA A 96 11.95 -9.56 0.50
C ALA A 96 10.66 -8.71 0.49
N LEU A 97 10.49 -7.79 1.45
CA LEU A 97 9.34 -6.88 1.48
C LEU A 97 9.28 -6.01 0.22
N THR A 98 10.41 -5.44 -0.21
CA THR A 98 10.47 -4.66 -1.46
C THR A 98 9.99 -5.50 -2.65
N ALA A 99 10.47 -6.72 -2.80
CA ALA A 99 10.09 -7.59 -3.91
C ALA A 99 8.60 -7.97 -3.88
N ILE A 100 8.09 -8.35 -2.70
CA ILE A 100 6.69 -8.74 -2.49
C ILE A 100 5.74 -7.55 -2.74
N ALA A 101 6.06 -6.40 -2.15
CA ALA A 101 5.25 -5.19 -2.28
C ALA A 101 5.22 -4.69 -3.73
N ARG A 102 6.38 -4.68 -4.41
CA ARG A 102 6.46 -4.34 -5.83
C ARG A 102 5.57 -5.24 -6.69
N GLN A 103 5.60 -6.55 -6.45
CA GLN A 103 4.73 -7.49 -7.15
C GLN A 103 3.26 -7.16 -6.90
N ALA A 104 2.85 -6.97 -5.64
CA ALA A 104 1.47 -6.61 -5.28
C ALA A 104 1.03 -5.30 -5.94
N TYR A 105 1.88 -4.29 -5.95
CA TYR A 105 1.58 -2.98 -6.54
C TYR A 105 1.50 -3.04 -8.07
N CYS A 106 2.35 -3.82 -8.73
CA CYS A 106 2.22 -4.08 -10.17
C CYS A 106 0.91 -4.80 -10.51
N GLU A 107 0.51 -5.80 -9.71
CA GLU A 107 -0.78 -6.49 -9.88
C GLU A 107 -1.96 -5.52 -9.69
N MET A 108 -1.89 -4.60 -8.73
CA MET A 108 -2.88 -3.54 -8.55
C MET A 108 -2.96 -2.64 -9.79
N LEU A 109 -1.83 -2.15 -10.29
CA LEU A 109 -1.78 -1.29 -11.48
C LEU A 109 -2.36 -1.98 -12.72
N THR A 110 -2.01 -3.24 -12.95
CA THR A 110 -2.57 -4.02 -14.09
C THR A 110 -4.07 -4.28 -13.95
N SER A 111 -4.59 -4.19 -12.72
CA SER A 111 -6.02 -4.30 -12.40
C SER A 111 -6.75 -2.94 -12.37
N GLY A 112 -6.06 -1.85 -12.72
CA GLY A 112 -6.64 -0.49 -12.81
C GLY A 112 -6.57 0.32 -11.52
N TYR A 113 -5.94 -0.16 -10.44
CA TYR A 113 -5.67 0.64 -9.26
C TYR A 113 -4.45 1.53 -9.50
N THR A 114 -4.55 2.80 -9.16
CA THR A 114 -3.46 3.78 -9.31
C THR A 114 -2.93 4.31 -7.98
N SER A 115 -3.62 3.99 -6.90
CA SER A 115 -3.22 4.36 -5.55
C SER A 115 -3.56 3.27 -4.55
N VAL A 116 -2.80 3.20 -3.47
CA VAL A 116 -2.98 2.23 -2.38
C VAL A 116 -2.75 2.88 -1.03
N ALA A 117 -3.64 2.57 -0.07
CA ALA A 117 -3.40 2.80 1.34
C ALA A 117 -2.82 1.51 1.94
N GLU A 118 -1.54 1.53 2.25
CA GLU A 118 -0.80 0.41 2.80
C GLU A 118 -0.86 0.44 4.32
N PHE A 119 -1.69 -0.39 4.91
CA PHE A 119 -1.87 -0.56 6.34
C PHE A 119 -0.75 -1.45 6.88
N HIS A 120 0.37 -0.81 7.24
CA HIS A 120 1.64 -1.49 7.49
C HIS A 120 1.95 -1.62 8.98
N TYR A 121 2.20 -2.85 9.43
CA TYR A 121 2.56 -3.17 10.81
C TYR A 121 3.78 -4.09 10.94
N LEU A 122 4.48 -4.41 9.86
CA LEU A 122 5.75 -5.15 9.90
C LEU A 122 6.89 -4.14 10.00
N HIS A 123 7.17 -3.64 11.22
CA HIS A 123 8.03 -2.48 11.41
C HIS A 123 9.52 -2.81 11.49
N ARG A 124 9.89 -4.05 11.87
CA ARG A 124 11.27 -4.43 12.12
C ARG A 124 11.73 -5.45 11.09
N ASP A 125 12.92 -5.19 10.53
CA ASP A 125 13.63 -6.16 9.71
C ASP A 125 14.24 -7.24 10.62
N PRO A 126 13.90 -8.53 10.45
CA PRO A 126 14.43 -9.60 11.28
C PRO A 126 15.95 -9.82 11.13
N LEU A 127 16.54 -9.44 9.98
CA LEU A 127 17.97 -9.55 9.71
C LEU A 127 18.75 -8.30 10.13
N GLN A 128 18.10 -7.15 10.22
CA GLN A 128 18.70 -5.87 10.54
C GLN A 128 17.82 -5.08 11.56
N PRO A 129 17.59 -5.64 12.77
CA PRO A 129 16.63 -5.08 13.72
C PRO A 129 17.02 -3.68 14.24
N ASP A 130 18.29 -3.31 14.13
CA ASP A 130 18.84 -2.02 14.56
C ASP A 130 18.78 -0.95 13.47
N VAL A 131 18.38 -1.32 12.24
CA VAL A 131 18.22 -0.36 11.14
C VAL A 131 16.81 0.20 11.18
N GLU A 132 16.71 1.43 11.68
CA GLU A 132 15.44 2.15 11.69
C GLU A 132 14.95 2.38 10.25
N ASP A 133 13.63 2.32 10.07
CA ASP A 133 12.94 2.64 8.81
C ASP A 133 13.27 1.71 7.62
N ALA A 134 14.01 0.60 7.80
CA ALA A 134 14.30 -0.34 6.71
C ALA A 134 13.03 -0.84 6.01
N MET A 135 12.00 -1.16 6.79
CA MET A 135 10.72 -1.65 6.26
C MET A 135 9.87 -0.54 5.62
N LEU A 136 9.94 0.69 6.12
CA LEU A 136 9.37 1.86 5.46
C LEU A 136 10.03 2.09 4.10
N GLN A 137 11.37 2.12 4.07
CA GLN A 137 12.12 2.33 2.83
C GLN A 137 11.80 1.25 1.79
N ALA A 138 11.68 -0.01 2.22
CA ALA A 138 11.28 -1.12 1.35
C ALA A 138 9.95 -0.88 0.62
N LEU A 139 8.95 -0.34 1.32
CA LEU A 139 7.66 0.00 0.70
C LEU A 139 7.76 1.21 -0.23
N LEU A 140 8.58 2.21 0.13
CA LEU A 140 8.82 3.38 -0.71
C LEU A 140 9.50 2.99 -2.02
N ASP A 141 10.53 2.14 -1.94
CA ASP A 141 11.23 1.63 -3.11
C ASP A 141 10.29 0.82 -4.02
N ALA A 142 9.45 -0.04 -3.43
CA ALA A 142 8.45 -0.80 -4.17
C ALA A 142 7.41 0.10 -4.86
N ALA A 143 6.96 1.16 -4.18
CA ALA A 143 6.01 2.12 -4.75
C ALA A 143 6.64 2.94 -5.88
N ASN A 144 7.88 3.41 -5.69
CA ASN A 144 8.63 4.13 -6.72
C ASN A 144 8.90 3.27 -7.95
N ASP A 145 9.34 2.01 -7.75
CA ASP A 145 9.62 1.07 -8.84
C ASP A 145 8.37 0.72 -9.65
N SER A 146 7.23 0.57 -8.99
CA SER A 146 5.95 0.26 -9.65
C SER A 146 5.27 1.49 -10.24
N GLY A 147 5.48 2.66 -9.67
CA GLY A 147 4.79 3.89 -10.03
C GLY A 147 3.41 4.07 -9.39
N ILE A 148 3.00 3.19 -8.45
CA ILE A 148 1.74 3.35 -7.72
C ILE A 148 1.84 4.52 -6.72
N ARG A 149 0.77 5.27 -6.56
CA ARG A 149 0.71 6.31 -5.51
C ARG A 149 0.49 5.67 -4.15
N LEU A 150 1.44 5.81 -3.24
CA LEU A 150 1.39 5.26 -1.90
C LEU A 150 0.79 6.26 -0.90
N THR A 151 -0.15 5.78 -0.10
CA THR A 151 -0.49 6.33 1.21
C THR A 151 0.04 5.35 2.25
N TYR A 152 1.13 5.69 2.89
CA TYR A 152 1.71 4.87 3.96
C TYR A 152 0.93 5.07 5.25
N VAL A 153 0.38 3.98 5.79
CA VAL A 153 -0.38 4.00 7.04
C VAL A 153 0.35 3.09 8.05
N PRO A 154 1.34 3.63 8.79
CA PRO A 154 1.94 2.87 9.90
C PRO A 154 0.88 2.56 10.94
N VAL A 155 0.98 1.38 11.56
CA VAL A 155 -0.05 0.85 12.43
C VAL A 155 0.54 0.54 13.79
N LEU A 156 0.02 1.19 14.82
CA LEU A 156 0.41 0.93 16.19
C LEU A 156 -0.05 -0.47 16.63
N TYR A 157 0.90 -1.23 17.18
CA TYR A 157 0.70 -2.55 17.74
C TYR A 157 1.51 -2.68 19.03
N GLU A 158 0.88 -2.60 20.21
CA GLU A 158 1.57 -2.53 21.48
C GLU A 158 1.50 -3.82 22.30
N ARG A 159 0.42 -4.61 22.16
CA ARG A 159 0.14 -5.76 23.03
C ARG A 159 -0.49 -6.95 22.30
N ALA A 160 -0.34 -8.13 22.88
CA ALA A 160 -0.86 -9.37 22.30
C ALA A 160 -2.40 -9.46 22.36
N GLY A 161 -3.01 -8.92 23.42
CA GLY A 161 -4.44 -9.01 23.67
C GLY A 161 -4.92 -8.12 24.82
N PHE A 162 -6.20 -8.19 25.12
CA PHE A 162 -6.80 -7.43 26.23
C PHE A 162 -6.19 -7.78 27.59
N ASP A 163 -5.94 -9.07 27.80
CA ASP A 163 -5.42 -9.60 29.08
C ASP A 163 -3.89 -9.80 29.05
N ASP A 164 -3.24 -9.54 27.92
CA ASP A 164 -1.80 -9.69 27.75
C ASP A 164 -1.18 -8.39 27.22
N PRO A 165 -0.57 -7.58 28.11
CA PRO A 165 0.01 -6.31 27.75
C PRO A 165 1.34 -6.44 27.00
N HIS A 166 1.92 -7.65 26.94
CA HIS A 166 3.21 -7.88 26.30
C HIS A 166 3.02 -8.61 24.97
N PRO A 167 3.63 -8.11 23.87
CA PRO A 167 3.67 -8.84 22.61
C PRO A 167 4.35 -10.20 22.79
N ALA A 168 3.78 -11.23 22.17
CA ALA A 168 4.43 -12.54 22.11
C ALA A 168 5.66 -12.49 21.18
N ASP A 169 6.58 -13.45 21.31
CA ASP A 169 7.82 -13.48 20.51
C ASP A 169 7.58 -13.39 18.99
N HIS A 170 6.57 -14.07 18.49
CA HIS A 170 6.21 -14.06 17.07
C HIS A 170 5.58 -12.74 16.62
N GLN A 171 5.25 -11.83 17.55
CA GLN A 171 4.69 -10.50 17.29
C GLN A 171 5.73 -9.38 17.37
N ARG A 172 6.99 -9.70 17.74
CA ARG A 172 8.02 -8.70 18.00
C ARG A 172 8.29 -7.76 16.82
N ASN A 173 8.17 -8.27 15.58
CA ASN A 173 8.38 -7.48 14.36
C ASN A 173 7.26 -6.47 14.10
N PHE A 174 6.12 -6.65 14.75
CA PHE A 174 4.98 -5.73 14.70
C PHE A 174 4.98 -4.76 15.87
N ALA A 175 5.54 -5.20 17.01
CA ALA A 175 5.39 -4.50 18.27
C ALA A 175 6.21 -3.20 18.29
N MET A 176 5.54 -2.13 18.69
CA MET A 176 6.13 -0.80 18.81
C MET A 176 5.42 -0.04 19.92
N LYS A 177 6.18 0.67 20.76
CA LYS A 177 5.62 1.58 21.76
C LYS A 177 5.09 2.84 21.09
N ALA A 178 4.14 3.52 21.73
CA ALA A 178 3.54 4.72 21.19
C ALA A 178 4.57 5.80 20.82
N ASP A 179 5.59 6.03 21.65
CA ASP A 179 6.64 7.03 21.39
C ASP A 179 7.49 6.67 20.17
N GLU A 180 7.89 5.39 20.02
CA GLU A 180 8.61 4.88 18.86
C GLU A 180 7.74 5.01 17.58
N PHE A 181 6.46 4.71 17.70
CA PHE A 181 5.49 4.82 16.62
C PHE A 181 5.31 6.27 16.14
N LEU A 182 5.20 7.23 17.07
CA LEU A 182 5.10 8.65 16.73
C LEU A 182 6.38 9.16 16.06
N ALA A 183 7.54 8.66 16.49
CA ALA A 183 8.82 8.98 15.85
C ALA A 183 8.90 8.42 14.41
N LEU A 184 8.49 7.15 14.20
CA LEU A 184 8.38 6.55 12.86
C LEU A 184 7.43 7.36 11.96
N HIS A 185 6.24 7.71 12.48
CA HIS A 185 5.28 8.51 11.74
C HIS A 185 5.86 9.87 11.31
N ALA A 186 6.55 10.57 12.22
CA ALA A 186 7.16 11.85 11.91
C ALA A 186 8.24 11.73 10.81
N ARG A 187 9.09 10.68 10.87
CA ARG A 187 10.07 10.40 9.81
C ARG A 187 9.42 10.06 8.48
N ALA A 188 8.36 9.25 8.50
CA ALA A 188 7.60 8.92 7.29
C ALA A 188 7.01 10.17 6.61
N VAL A 189 6.46 11.11 7.40
CA VAL A 189 5.95 12.39 6.88
C VAL A 189 7.06 13.18 6.19
N GLN A 190 8.26 13.26 6.80
CA GLN A 190 9.40 13.95 6.20
C GLN A 190 9.89 13.28 4.91
N THR A 191 9.95 11.94 4.91
CA THR A 191 10.45 11.17 3.76
C THR A 191 9.50 11.22 2.56
N LEU A 192 8.18 11.24 2.80
CA LEU A 192 7.14 11.24 1.76
C LEU A 192 6.74 12.65 1.30
N ASP A 193 7.38 13.71 1.80
CA ASP A 193 7.02 15.08 1.46
C ASP A 193 6.96 15.29 -0.07
N GLY A 194 5.77 15.55 -0.58
CA GLY A 194 5.48 15.77 -2.00
C GLY A 194 5.37 14.50 -2.87
N SER A 195 5.79 13.32 -2.40
CA SER A 195 5.78 12.06 -3.18
C SER A 195 4.62 11.12 -2.85
N GLY A 196 4.03 11.27 -1.68
CA GLY A 196 2.94 10.42 -1.20
C GLY A 196 2.18 11.05 -0.04
N SER A 197 1.43 10.23 0.66
CA SER A 197 0.69 10.64 1.86
C SER A 197 1.00 9.69 3.02
N VAL A 198 0.90 10.20 4.24
CA VAL A 198 1.04 9.40 5.46
C VAL A 198 -0.26 9.46 6.25
N GLY A 199 -0.76 8.29 6.60
CA GLY A 199 -1.88 8.13 7.52
C GLY A 199 -1.41 7.70 8.91
N ILE A 200 -2.34 7.33 9.76
CA ILE A 200 -2.09 6.75 11.08
C ILE A 200 -3.13 5.67 11.35
N GLY A 201 -2.70 4.53 11.85
CA GLY A 201 -3.57 3.41 12.14
C GLY A 201 -3.33 2.82 13.52
N ALA A 202 -4.40 2.27 14.12
CA ALA A 202 -4.35 1.36 15.24
C ALA A 202 -4.72 -0.03 14.73
N HIS A 203 -3.91 -1.06 15.06
CA HIS A 203 -4.15 -2.39 14.52
C HIS A 203 -5.56 -2.90 14.92
N SER A 204 -5.89 -2.79 16.17
CA SER A 204 -7.21 -3.13 16.71
C SER A 204 -7.30 -2.68 18.16
N LEU A 205 -8.52 -2.57 18.71
CA LEU A 205 -8.72 -2.28 20.15
C LEU A 205 -8.03 -3.29 21.08
N ARG A 206 -7.76 -4.49 20.60
CA ARG A 206 -7.03 -5.52 21.32
C ARG A 206 -5.53 -5.25 21.41
N ALA A 207 -4.95 -4.63 20.39
CA ALA A 207 -3.52 -4.47 20.22
C ALA A 207 -2.99 -3.09 20.66
N VAL A 208 -3.83 -2.18 21.05
CA VAL A 208 -3.46 -0.82 21.52
C VAL A 208 -4.00 -0.56 22.94
N SER A 209 -3.35 0.36 23.65
CA SER A 209 -3.75 0.77 25.02
C SER A 209 -4.66 2.00 24.98
#